data_fd9efc0fdaead866ce9d185da242c35a
#
_entry.id   fd9efc0fdaead866ce9d185da242c35a
#
_cell.length_a   1.000
_cell.length_b   1.000
_cell.length_c   1.000
_cell.angle_alpha   90.00
_cell.angle_beta   90.00
_cell.angle_gamma   90.00
#
_symmetry.space_group_name_H-M   'P 1'
#
loop_
_entity.id
_entity.type
_entity.pdbx_description
1 polymer ?
#
loop_
_entity_poly.entity_id
_entity_poly.type
_entity_poly.pdbx_seq_one_letter_code
_entity_poly.pdbx_strand_id
1 'polypeptide(L)'
;MVSFLLIGCSNQQQTASEPKQAAAKMPEKEKSELAEKPVPEGFKSPFSFDYPEDGVKGIYVTGPTVSVSRFDELLKLVDSTELNSMVIDIKDDFGLLQYQPEEGSPFEEIGGPYIKDPEKLLKTLEEKEIYPIARVVVFKDNHLASERPELSFTENGEVWKNGRGESFVNPFMKEVWEYNVEIAKEAAKMGFKDIQFDYVRFPEGFETRDSTLEYSQGDYSDVDKDNVQKRVDAVTDFVAYAKKELEPYDVDVSVDIFGYSATLPEAPGIGQNFSKISANVDAISSMIYPSHWTSYFGIEKPDLQPYEIINEYAKHENKVLDALENRPVSRPWIQDFTASYLGAGNYKNYGKAEVEAQIRALNENGIDEFLLWNAANRYTKGVDYTPLTP
;
A
#
# COMPACT_ATOMS: atom_id res chain seq x y z
N MET A 1 28.07 -14.41 -0.42
CA MET A 1 28.40 -15.77 0.08
C MET A 1 28.10 -15.76 1.56
N VAL A 2 26.92 -16.18 1.94
CA VAL A 2 26.52 -16.31 3.36
C VAL A 2 26.50 -17.78 3.68
N SER A 3 27.38 -18.19 4.59
CA SER A 3 27.53 -19.57 5.08
C SER A 3 26.37 -19.95 5.98
N PHE A 4 25.58 -20.94 5.57
CA PHE A 4 24.68 -21.67 6.44
C PHE A 4 25.41 -22.84 7.08
N LEU A 5 25.42 -22.90 8.40
CA LEU A 5 25.84 -24.04 9.19
C LEU A 5 24.73 -25.08 9.21
N LEU A 6 24.98 -26.23 8.59
CA LEU A 6 24.17 -27.43 8.68
C LEU A 6 24.53 -28.17 9.96
N ILE A 7 23.58 -28.40 10.85
CA ILE A 7 23.66 -29.41 11.88
C ILE A 7 22.71 -30.53 11.51
N GLY A 8 23.29 -31.69 11.13
CA GLY A 8 22.55 -32.91 10.88
C GLY A 8 22.24 -33.61 12.17
N CYS A 9 21.06 -34.23 12.25
CA CYS A 9 20.78 -35.36 13.16
C CYS A 9 19.90 -36.40 12.48
N SER A 10 20.27 -37.59 12.75
CA SER A 10 20.01 -38.89 12.18
C SER A 10 18.56 -39.40 12.22
N ASN A 11 18.26 -40.21 11.20
CA ASN A 11 17.14 -41.14 11.02
C ASN A 11 16.70 -41.91 12.27
N GLN A 12 15.38 -41.94 12.50
CA GLN A 12 14.67 -43.16 12.93
C GLN A 12 13.31 -43.23 12.22
N GLN A 13 13.16 -44.28 11.42
CA GLN A 13 11.89 -44.71 10.84
C GLN A 13 10.95 -45.20 11.95
N GLN A 14 9.77 -44.58 12.04
CA GLN A 14 8.61 -45.24 12.65
C GLN A 14 7.41 -45.04 11.71
N THR A 15 6.91 -46.16 11.24
CA THR A 15 5.65 -46.31 10.51
C THR A 15 4.49 -45.92 11.42
N ALA A 16 3.76 -44.88 11.09
CA ALA A 16 2.48 -44.56 11.71
C ALA A 16 1.40 -44.44 10.63
N SER A 17 0.32 -45.14 10.90
CA SER A 17 -0.90 -45.31 10.12
C SER A 17 -1.61 -43.98 9.87
N GLU A 18 -2.11 -43.81 8.64
CA GLU A 18 -2.97 -42.71 8.21
C GLU A 18 -4.24 -42.58 9.07
N PRO A 19 -4.58 -41.42 9.60
CA PRO A 19 -5.93 -41.16 10.06
C PRO A 19 -6.79 -40.67 8.88
N LYS A 20 -7.86 -41.42 8.58
CA LYS A 20 -8.95 -40.97 7.71
C LYS A 20 -9.54 -39.68 8.25
N GLN A 21 -9.29 -38.58 7.55
CA GLN A 21 -10.00 -37.33 7.77
C GLN A 21 -11.44 -37.50 7.28
N ALA A 22 -12.37 -37.47 8.24
CA ALA A 22 -13.78 -37.28 7.97
C ALA A 22 -13.98 -35.79 7.64
N ALA A 23 -14.30 -35.49 6.39
CA ALA A 23 -14.72 -34.16 5.98
C ALA A 23 -15.99 -33.76 6.77
N ALA A 24 -15.83 -32.92 7.76
CA ALA A 24 -16.94 -32.21 8.38
C ALA A 24 -17.50 -31.22 7.36
N LYS A 25 -18.75 -31.46 6.88
CA LYS A 25 -19.51 -30.46 6.13
C LYS A 25 -19.70 -29.26 7.05
N MET A 26 -19.05 -28.14 6.69
CA MET A 26 -19.34 -26.85 7.30
C MET A 26 -20.80 -26.44 6.98
N PRO A 27 -21.53 -25.85 7.93
CA PRO A 27 -22.86 -25.29 7.63
C PRO A 27 -22.70 -24.14 6.63
N GLU A 28 -23.55 -24.14 5.60
CA GLU A 28 -23.78 -22.99 4.74
C GLU A 28 -24.23 -21.83 5.64
N LYS A 29 -23.29 -20.98 6.04
CA LYS A 29 -23.63 -19.66 6.59
C LYS A 29 -23.91 -18.73 5.43
N GLU A 30 -25.00 -18.00 5.57
CA GLU A 30 -25.48 -16.95 4.70
C GLU A 30 -24.32 -16.15 4.11
N LYS A 31 -24.32 -16.05 2.78
CA LYS A 31 -23.47 -15.12 2.04
C LYS A 31 -23.69 -13.76 2.68
N SER A 32 -22.61 -13.10 3.12
CA SER A 32 -22.70 -11.74 3.61
C SER A 32 -23.24 -10.91 2.45
N GLU A 33 -24.43 -10.36 2.63
CA GLU A 33 -25.02 -9.38 1.74
C GLU A 33 -24.23 -8.05 1.86
N LEU A 34 -23.03 -8.01 1.29
CA LEU A 34 -22.54 -6.77 0.70
C LEU A 34 -23.36 -6.62 -0.60
N ALA A 35 -24.62 -6.17 -0.44
CA ALA A 35 -25.47 -5.91 -1.58
C ALA A 35 -24.80 -4.83 -2.40
N GLU A 36 -24.35 -5.19 -3.62
CA GLU A 36 -23.91 -4.23 -4.62
C GLU A 36 -24.98 -3.14 -4.74
N LYS A 37 -24.73 -1.99 -4.11
CA LYS A 37 -25.53 -0.81 -4.41
C LYS A 37 -25.12 -0.40 -5.83
N PRO A 38 -26.05 -0.46 -6.80
CA PRO A 38 -25.71 -0.13 -8.18
C PRO A 38 -25.10 1.26 -8.21
N VAL A 39 -23.99 1.40 -8.95
CA VAL A 39 -23.44 2.72 -9.26
C VAL A 39 -24.56 3.53 -9.91
N PRO A 40 -24.88 4.72 -9.43
CA PRO A 40 -25.85 5.57 -10.11
C PRO A 40 -25.34 5.80 -11.54
N GLU A 41 -26.15 5.52 -12.55
CA GLU A 41 -25.82 5.87 -13.94
C GLU A 41 -25.43 7.36 -13.97
N GLY A 42 -24.16 7.66 -14.34
CA GLY A 42 -23.64 9.03 -14.38
C GLY A 42 -23.24 9.61 -13.03
N PHE A 43 -22.54 8.81 -12.18
CA PHE A 43 -21.93 9.37 -10.94
C PHE A 43 -21.14 10.64 -11.27
N LYS A 44 -21.34 11.67 -10.46
CA LYS A 44 -20.54 12.91 -10.49
C LYS A 44 -20.01 13.16 -9.10
N SER A 45 -18.71 13.33 -9.00
CA SER A 45 -18.08 13.75 -7.75
C SER A 45 -18.72 15.04 -7.23
N PRO A 46 -18.96 15.14 -5.91
CA PRO A 46 -19.46 16.38 -5.29
C PRO A 46 -18.45 17.52 -5.34
N PHE A 47 -17.18 17.24 -5.63
CA PHE A 47 -16.08 18.20 -5.71
C PHE A 47 -15.38 18.12 -7.07
N SER A 48 -14.76 19.24 -7.47
CA SER A 48 -13.99 19.35 -8.70
C SER A 48 -12.53 19.61 -8.38
N PHE A 49 -11.68 18.64 -8.69
CA PHE A 49 -10.22 18.76 -8.56
C PHE A 49 -9.59 18.52 -9.92
N ASP A 50 -8.77 19.45 -10.34
CA ASP A 50 -7.94 19.26 -11.53
C ASP A 50 -6.70 18.43 -11.16
N TYR A 51 -6.26 17.57 -12.06
CA TYR A 51 -4.97 16.92 -11.89
C TYR A 51 -3.85 17.96 -12.00
N PRO A 52 -2.87 17.98 -11.07
CA PRO A 52 -1.82 19.02 -11.08
C PRO A 52 -1.02 19.02 -12.37
N GLU A 53 -0.92 20.19 -13.04
CA GLU A 53 -0.24 20.35 -14.34
C GLU A 53 1.24 19.92 -14.27
N ASP A 54 1.92 20.23 -13.15
CA ASP A 54 3.33 19.89 -12.91
C ASP A 54 3.51 18.53 -12.21
N GLY A 55 2.48 17.68 -12.26
CA GLY A 55 2.45 16.39 -11.57
C GLY A 55 2.17 16.49 -10.07
N VAL A 56 1.83 15.34 -9.47
CA VAL A 56 1.49 15.24 -8.06
C VAL A 56 2.73 15.28 -7.18
N LYS A 57 2.77 16.23 -6.24
CA LYS A 57 3.80 16.39 -5.21
C LYS A 57 3.10 16.39 -3.86
N GLY A 58 3.05 15.24 -3.21
CA GLY A 58 2.17 15.00 -2.08
C GLY A 58 2.87 14.75 -0.75
N ILE A 59 2.10 14.88 0.32
CA ILE A 59 2.48 14.50 1.68
C ILE A 59 1.50 13.50 2.26
N TYR A 60 1.98 12.60 3.12
CA TYR A 60 1.14 11.69 3.90
C TYR A 60 0.50 12.40 5.09
N VAL A 61 -0.78 12.13 5.33
CA VAL A 61 -1.57 12.70 6.45
C VAL A 61 -2.39 11.60 7.11
N THR A 62 -2.14 11.35 8.40
CA THR A 62 -2.94 10.40 9.17
C THR A 62 -4.31 10.97 9.52
N GLY A 63 -5.33 10.11 9.70
CA GLY A 63 -6.65 10.52 10.15
C GLY A 63 -6.63 11.33 11.45
N PRO A 64 -5.91 10.92 12.52
CA PRO A 64 -5.74 11.73 13.72
C PRO A 64 -5.19 13.15 13.49
N THR A 65 -4.29 13.31 12.52
CA THR A 65 -3.72 14.62 12.18
C THR A 65 -4.77 15.57 11.60
N VAL A 66 -5.72 15.06 10.81
CA VAL A 66 -6.82 15.88 10.24
C VAL A 66 -7.65 16.57 11.32
N SER A 67 -7.75 15.99 12.52
CA SER A 67 -8.58 16.50 13.62
C SER A 67 -7.90 17.52 14.54
N VAL A 68 -6.63 17.83 14.34
CA VAL A 68 -5.83 18.65 15.24
C VAL A 68 -5.14 19.82 14.51
N SER A 69 -4.63 20.80 15.26
CA SER A 69 -3.96 22.00 14.70
C SER A 69 -2.76 21.68 13.79
N ARG A 70 -2.22 20.48 13.85
CA ARG A 70 -1.20 20.01 12.91
C ARG A 70 -1.68 20.06 11.47
N PHE A 71 -2.95 19.77 11.22
CA PHE A 71 -3.53 19.85 9.89
C PHE A 71 -3.46 21.27 9.30
N ASP A 72 -3.72 22.30 10.11
CA ASP A 72 -3.58 23.69 9.67
C ASP A 72 -2.13 24.06 9.30
N GLU A 73 -1.15 23.43 9.99
CA GLU A 73 0.26 23.60 9.64
C GLU A 73 0.61 22.93 8.32
N LEU A 74 0.03 21.75 8.05
CA LEU A 74 0.21 21.02 6.79
C LEU A 74 -0.46 21.76 5.62
N LEU A 75 -1.69 22.27 5.82
CA LEU A 75 -2.35 23.11 4.83
C LEU A 75 -1.50 24.34 4.47
N LYS A 76 -0.90 25.02 5.46
CA LYS A 76 0.01 26.13 5.23
C LYS A 76 1.30 25.71 4.51
N LEU A 77 1.83 24.53 4.80
CA LEU A 77 3.01 24.02 4.12
C LEU A 77 2.71 23.83 2.63
N VAL A 78 1.60 23.17 2.28
CA VAL A 78 1.20 22.95 0.89
C VAL A 78 0.88 24.28 0.20
N ASP A 79 0.12 25.16 0.84
CA ASP A 79 -0.29 26.48 0.31
C ASP A 79 0.91 27.45 0.06
N SER A 80 2.05 27.21 0.70
CA SER A 80 3.23 28.09 0.62
C SER A 80 4.42 27.48 -0.12
N THR A 81 4.24 26.33 -0.73
CA THR A 81 5.28 25.59 -1.48
C THR A 81 4.70 25.03 -2.78
N GLU A 82 5.51 24.32 -3.53
CA GLU A 82 5.10 23.62 -4.75
C GLU A 82 4.43 22.26 -4.49
N LEU A 83 4.24 21.88 -3.22
CA LEU A 83 3.40 20.74 -2.85
C LEU A 83 1.95 21.04 -3.22
N ASN A 84 1.24 20.02 -3.72
CA ASN A 84 -0.10 20.21 -4.28
C ASN A 84 -1.06 19.05 -3.98
N SER A 85 -0.66 18.11 -3.11
CA SER A 85 -1.46 16.92 -2.85
C SER A 85 -1.31 16.43 -1.41
N MET A 86 -2.36 15.75 -0.92
CA MET A 86 -2.36 15.06 0.37
C MET A 86 -2.87 13.63 0.20
N VAL A 87 -2.09 12.66 0.66
CA VAL A 87 -2.50 11.27 0.82
C VAL A 87 -3.04 11.10 2.24
N ILE A 88 -4.34 10.89 2.36
CA ILE A 88 -5.05 10.85 3.64
C ILE A 88 -5.53 9.43 3.93
N ASP A 89 -5.23 8.92 5.12
CA ASP A 89 -5.76 7.63 5.55
C ASP A 89 -7.29 7.64 5.59
N ILE A 90 -7.90 6.70 4.87
CA ILE A 90 -9.33 6.40 4.94
C ILE A 90 -9.55 5.08 5.69
N LYS A 91 -8.74 4.07 5.40
CA LYS A 91 -8.64 2.84 6.19
C LYS A 91 -7.19 2.64 6.61
N ASP A 92 -6.95 2.55 7.92
CA ASP A 92 -5.62 2.49 8.49
C ASP A 92 -5.01 1.07 8.53
N ASP A 93 -3.80 0.99 9.08
CA ASP A 93 -3.00 -0.23 9.23
C ASP A 93 -3.60 -1.24 10.24
N PHE A 94 -4.64 -0.88 10.99
CA PHE A 94 -5.34 -1.77 11.92
C PHE A 94 -6.65 -2.32 11.36
N GLY A 95 -7.08 -1.82 10.20
CA GLY A 95 -8.35 -2.16 9.55
C GLY A 95 -9.51 -1.25 9.97
N LEU A 96 -9.23 -0.07 10.55
CA LEU A 96 -10.23 0.87 11.01
C LEU A 96 -10.36 2.05 10.06
N LEU A 97 -11.61 2.48 9.82
CA LEU A 97 -11.89 3.69 9.07
C LEU A 97 -11.52 4.92 9.90
N GLN A 98 -11.09 5.96 9.22
CA GLN A 98 -10.69 7.20 9.88
C GLN A 98 -11.86 8.20 10.04
N TYR A 99 -13.02 7.85 9.53
CA TYR A 99 -14.27 8.58 9.65
C TYR A 99 -15.38 7.65 10.17
N GLN A 100 -16.50 8.20 10.64
CA GLN A 100 -17.68 7.44 11.02
C GLN A 100 -18.58 7.29 9.79
N PRO A 101 -18.82 6.07 9.29
CA PRO A 101 -19.81 5.82 8.24
C PRO A 101 -21.24 6.21 8.68
N GLU A 102 -22.15 6.33 7.72
CA GLU A 102 -23.56 6.55 7.98
C GLU A 102 -24.17 5.38 8.76
N GLU A 103 -25.23 5.66 9.55
CA GLU A 103 -25.99 4.65 10.27
C GLU A 103 -26.54 3.58 9.31
N GLY A 104 -26.31 2.32 9.64
CA GLY A 104 -26.69 1.17 8.81
C GLY A 104 -25.71 0.85 7.68
N SER A 105 -24.56 1.51 7.59
CA SER A 105 -23.45 1.09 6.73
C SER A 105 -22.89 -0.26 7.21
N PRO A 106 -22.50 -1.18 6.31
CA PRO A 106 -21.80 -2.41 6.69
C PRO A 106 -20.46 -2.17 7.39
N PHE A 107 -19.96 -0.93 7.34
CA PHE A 107 -18.69 -0.49 7.94
C PHE A 107 -18.87 0.35 9.21
N GLU A 108 -20.08 0.44 9.75
CA GLU A 108 -20.37 1.30 10.91
C GLU A 108 -19.51 0.92 12.13
N GLU A 109 -19.32 -0.38 12.38
CA GLU A 109 -18.58 -0.89 13.55
C GLU A 109 -17.07 -0.60 13.50
N ILE A 110 -16.50 -0.41 12.31
CA ILE A 110 -15.09 -0.07 12.13
C ILE A 110 -14.84 1.44 11.98
N GLY A 111 -15.89 2.24 12.14
CA GLY A 111 -15.83 3.69 12.04
C GLY A 111 -14.94 4.33 13.12
N GLY A 112 -14.17 5.33 12.75
CA GLY A 112 -13.28 6.09 13.63
C GLY A 112 -13.68 7.55 13.79
N PRO A 113 -13.26 8.20 14.87
CA PRO A 113 -13.72 9.55 15.22
C PRO A 113 -12.86 10.67 14.63
N TYR A 114 -11.91 10.36 13.76
CA TYR A 114 -10.85 11.31 13.39
C TYR A 114 -11.29 12.31 12.32
N ILE A 115 -11.77 11.85 11.17
CA ILE A 115 -12.32 12.71 10.12
C ILE A 115 -13.80 12.92 10.42
N LYS A 116 -14.10 13.96 11.22
CA LYS A 116 -15.45 14.22 11.73
C LYS A 116 -16.42 14.69 10.64
N ASP A 117 -15.90 15.31 9.61
CA ASP A 117 -16.68 15.92 8.55
C ASP A 117 -15.87 15.80 7.23
N PRO A 118 -16.03 14.66 6.52
CA PRO A 118 -15.35 14.42 5.25
C PRO A 118 -15.70 15.46 4.17
N GLU A 119 -16.95 15.95 4.15
CA GLU A 119 -17.37 16.97 3.19
C GLU A 119 -16.61 18.30 3.43
N LYS A 120 -16.51 18.74 4.68
CA LYS A 120 -15.74 19.91 5.04
C LYS A 120 -14.26 19.77 4.74
N LEU A 121 -13.69 18.58 4.97
CA LEU A 121 -12.29 18.27 4.64
C LEU A 121 -12.07 18.48 3.15
N LEU A 122 -12.85 17.81 2.31
CA LEU A 122 -12.69 17.85 0.84
C LEU A 122 -12.98 19.24 0.29
N LYS A 123 -13.97 19.95 0.83
CA LYS A 123 -14.21 21.35 0.49
C LYS A 123 -12.99 22.23 0.81
N THR A 124 -12.34 22.02 1.95
CA THR A 124 -11.13 22.78 2.31
C THR A 124 -9.98 22.49 1.34
N LEU A 125 -9.84 21.22 0.90
CA LEU A 125 -8.83 20.84 -0.08
C LEU A 125 -9.15 21.44 -1.47
N GLU A 126 -10.42 21.43 -1.89
CA GLU A 126 -10.87 22.04 -3.14
C GLU A 126 -10.60 23.56 -3.16
N GLU A 127 -10.96 24.29 -2.10
CA GLU A 127 -10.72 25.71 -1.96
C GLU A 127 -9.23 26.10 -2.00
N LYS A 128 -8.35 25.14 -1.71
CA LYS A 128 -6.89 25.30 -1.71
C LYS A 128 -6.19 24.64 -2.90
N GLU A 129 -6.95 24.09 -3.82
CA GLU A 129 -6.43 23.38 -4.99
C GLU A 129 -5.48 22.22 -4.62
N ILE A 130 -5.76 21.52 -3.51
CA ILE A 130 -4.97 20.39 -3.01
C ILE A 130 -5.59 19.08 -3.50
N TYR A 131 -4.90 18.35 -4.36
CA TYR A 131 -5.36 17.09 -4.94
C TYR A 131 -5.48 16.00 -3.87
N PRO A 132 -6.69 15.43 -3.65
CA PRO A 132 -6.95 14.49 -2.57
C PRO A 132 -6.76 13.05 -3.01
N ILE A 133 -5.87 12.32 -2.31
CA ILE A 133 -5.62 10.89 -2.48
C ILE A 133 -6.11 10.17 -1.22
N ALA A 134 -6.98 9.18 -1.37
CA ALA A 134 -7.46 8.33 -0.29
C ALA A 134 -6.58 7.10 -0.16
N ARG A 135 -5.88 6.94 0.97
CA ARG A 135 -5.11 5.70 1.25
C ARG A 135 -6.01 4.67 1.91
N VAL A 136 -6.06 3.48 1.32
CA VAL A 136 -6.79 2.31 1.80
C VAL A 136 -5.83 1.16 2.01
N VAL A 137 -5.59 0.79 3.26
CA VAL A 137 -4.78 -0.40 3.60
C VAL A 137 -5.60 -1.66 3.34
N VAL A 138 -5.08 -2.59 2.53
CA VAL A 138 -5.88 -3.72 2.01
C VAL A 138 -5.71 -4.97 2.85
N PHE A 139 -4.57 -5.65 2.73
CA PHE A 139 -4.42 -7.00 3.29
C PHE A 139 -3.83 -7.03 4.71
N LYS A 140 -3.26 -5.94 5.20
CA LYS A 140 -2.92 -5.79 6.62
C LYS A 140 -4.15 -5.28 7.36
N ASP A 141 -4.83 -6.17 8.09
CA ASP A 141 -6.10 -5.85 8.73
C ASP A 141 -6.29 -6.72 9.97
N ASN A 142 -6.02 -6.13 11.14
CA ASN A 142 -6.15 -6.83 12.41
C ASN A 142 -7.63 -7.05 12.79
N HIS A 143 -8.48 -6.09 12.41
CA HIS A 143 -9.89 -6.12 12.77
C HIS A 143 -10.62 -7.22 12.00
N LEU A 144 -10.58 -7.17 10.66
CA LEU A 144 -11.25 -8.16 9.82
C LEU A 144 -10.71 -9.57 10.05
N ALA A 145 -9.37 -9.72 10.26
CA ALA A 145 -8.78 -11.00 10.60
C ALA A 145 -9.32 -11.59 11.91
N SER A 146 -9.58 -10.74 12.92
CA SER A 146 -10.15 -11.15 14.20
C SER A 146 -11.62 -11.53 14.10
N GLU A 147 -12.41 -10.75 13.36
CA GLU A 147 -13.85 -10.97 13.18
C GLU A 147 -14.16 -12.13 12.22
N ARG A 148 -13.31 -12.33 11.22
CA ARG A 148 -13.46 -13.32 10.15
C ARG A 148 -12.17 -14.13 9.98
N PRO A 149 -11.80 -14.98 10.98
CA PRO A 149 -10.57 -15.78 10.94
C PRO A 149 -10.42 -16.64 9.68
N GLU A 150 -11.55 -17.11 9.10
CA GLU A 150 -11.58 -17.89 7.88
C GLU A 150 -11.15 -17.10 6.63
N LEU A 151 -11.14 -15.77 6.68
CA LEU A 151 -10.61 -14.87 5.65
C LEU A 151 -9.15 -14.46 5.91
N SER A 152 -8.49 -15.09 6.86
CA SER A 152 -7.14 -14.75 7.31
C SER A 152 -6.21 -15.96 7.22
N PHE A 153 -5.06 -15.85 7.86
CA PHE A 153 -4.12 -16.93 8.08
C PHE A 153 -4.21 -17.38 9.53
N THR A 154 -4.27 -18.69 9.78
CA THR A 154 -4.35 -19.25 11.11
C THR A 154 -3.20 -20.20 11.40
N GLU A 155 -2.84 -20.34 12.66
CA GLU A 155 -1.85 -21.29 13.16
C GLU A 155 -2.39 -21.87 14.49
N ASN A 156 -2.49 -23.20 14.56
CA ASN A 156 -3.05 -23.91 15.72
C ASN A 156 -4.49 -23.45 16.10
N GLY A 157 -5.29 -23.07 15.12
CA GLY A 157 -6.69 -22.64 15.34
C GLY A 157 -6.87 -21.18 15.77
N GLU A 158 -5.78 -20.40 15.90
CA GLU A 158 -5.80 -18.99 16.24
C GLU A 158 -5.36 -18.14 15.06
N VAL A 159 -5.83 -16.88 14.97
CA VAL A 159 -5.37 -15.94 13.94
C VAL A 159 -3.88 -15.70 14.10
N TRP A 160 -3.14 -15.97 13.02
CA TRP A 160 -1.70 -15.78 13.02
C TRP A 160 -1.33 -14.29 13.09
N LYS A 161 -0.29 -14.01 13.85
CA LYS A 161 0.29 -12.66 13.98
C LYS A 161 1.79 -12.71 13.71
N ASN A 162 2.28 -11.72 12.99
CA ASN A 162 3.71 -11.56 12.81
C ASN A 162 4.42 -11.13 14.12
N GLY A 163 5.75 -10.98 14.08
CA GLY A 163 6.55 -10.58 15.25
C GLY A 163 6.22 -9.19 15.83
N ARG A 164 5.41 -8.39 15.13
CA ARG A 164 4.91 -7.07 15.58
C ARG A 164 3.48 -7.12 16.10
N GLY A 165 2.86 -8.30 16.13
CA GLY A 165 1.47 -8.47 16.55
C GLY A 165 0.44 -8.09 15.47
N GLU A 166 0.85 -7.96 14.23
CA GLU A 166 0.02 -7.60 13.10
C GLU A 166 -0.58 -8.85 12.45
N SER A 167 -1.87 -8.79 12.09
CA SER A 167 -2.58 -9.81 11.33
C SER A 167 -2.84 -9.35 9.90
N PHE A 168 -2.99 -10.33 9.02
CA PHE A 168 -3.27 -10.11 7.61
C PHE A 168 -4.50 -10.91 7.19
N VAL A 169 -5.34 -10.32 6.37
CA VAL A 169 -6.39 -11.05 5.66
C VAL A 169 -5.81 -11.64 4.37
N ASN A 170 -6.45 -12.68 3.89
CA ASN A 170 -5.92 -13.55 2.85
C ASN A 170 -6.19 -13.01 1.44
N PRO A 171 -5.14 -12.65 0.65
CA PRO A 171 -5.30 -12.13 -0.71
C PRO A 171 -5.95 -13.10 -1.71
N PHE A 172 -6.05 -14.39 -1.40
CA PHE A 172 -6.76 -15.35 -2.24
C PHE A 172 -8.29 -15.25 -2.17
N MET A 173 -8.82 -14.53 -1.17
CA MET A 173 -10.26 -14.49 -0.90
C MET A 173 -10.93 -13.29 -1.55
N LYS A 174 -11.84 -13.54 -2.51
CA LYS A 174 -12.58 -12.47 -3.19
C LYS A 174 -13.45 -11.63 -2.25
N GLU A 175 -13.97 -12.20 -1.19
CA GLU A 175 -14.71 -11.47 -0.16
C GLU A 175 -13.86 -10.36 0.48
N VAL A 176 -12.54 -10.59 0.64
CA VAL A 176 -11.60 -9.57 1.11
C VAL A 176 -11.41 -8.46 0.07
N TRP A 177 -11.41 -8.81 -1.21
CA TRP A 177 -11.32 -7.82 -2.30
C TRP A 177 -12.57 -6.93 -2.32
N GLU A 178 -13.74 -7.55 -2.34
CA GLU A 178 -15.04 -6.87 -2.31
C GLU A 178 -15.14 -5.91 -1.12
N TYR A 179 -14.78 -6.39 0.08
CA TYR A 179 -14.76 -5.59 1.29
C TYR A 179 -13.92 -4.32 1.16
N ASN A 180 -12.68 -4.42 0.68
CA ASN A 180 -11.79 -3.26 0.54
C ASN A 180 -12.19 -2.34 -0.62
N VAL A 181 -12.72 -2.90 -1.70
CA VAL A 181 -13.19 -2.11 -2.85
C VAL A 181 -14.47 -1.34 -2.53
N GLU A 182 -15.38 -1.89 -1.71
CA GLU A 182 -16.55 -1.13 -1.24
C GLU A 182 -16.14 0.07 -0.37
N ILE A 183 -15.13 -0.08 0.50
CA ILE A 183 -14.55 1.06 1.23
C ILE A 183 -13.94 2.09 0.27
N ALA A 184 -13.22 1.64 -0.76
CA ALA A 184 -12.66 2.50 -1.79
C ALA A 184 -13.75 3.27 -2.57
N LYS A 185 -14.87 2.60 -2.90
CA LYS A 185 -16.04 3.23 -3.53
C LYS A 185 -16.67 4.31 -2.63
N GLU A 186 -16.70 4.10 -1.31
CA GLU A 186 -17.16 5.14 -0.39
C GLU A 186 -16.23 6.36 -0.43
N ALA A 187 -14.92 6.18 -0.42
CA ALA A 187 -13.97 7.28 -0.55
C ALA A 187 -14.14 8.04 -1.89
N ALA A 188 -14.32 7.32 -2.99
CA ALA A 188 -14.61 7.92 -4.30
C ALA A 188 -15.93 8.73 -4.29
N LYS A 189 -16.99 8.21 -3.65
CA LYS A 189 -18.27 8.92 -3.48
C LYS A 189 -18.15 10.16 -2.62
N MET A 190 -17.26 10.18 -1.63
CA MET A 190 -16.96 11.38 -0.83
C MET A 190 -16.35 12.47 -1.68
N GLY A 191 -15.61 12.13 -2.76
CA GLY A 191 -15.01 13.07 -3.69
C GLY A 191 -13.48 13.03 -3.76
N PHE A 192 -12.83 12.02 -3.19
CA PHE A 192 -11.41 11.76 -3.45
C PHE A 192 -11.20 11.47 -4.94
N LYS A 193 -10.04 11.85 -5.47
CA LYS A 193 -9.73 11.76 -6.91
C LYS A 193 -8.76 10.65 -7.25
N ASP A 194 -8.06 10.13 -6.27
CA ASP A 194 -7.18 8.97 -6.41
C ASP A 194 -7.40 8.04 -5.22
N ILE A 195 -7.56 6.75 -5.50
CA ILE A 195 -7.63 5.70 -4.48
C ILE A 195 -6.31 4.97 -4.49
N GLN A 196 -5.53 5.19 -3.44
CA GLN A 196 -4.24 4.55 -3.25
C GLN A 196 -4.36 3.33 -2.34
N PHE A 197 -4.12 2.16 -2.89
CA PHE A 197 -4.11 0.92 -2.14
C PHE A 197 -2.72 0.62 -1.60
N ASP A 198 -2.62 0.43 -0.29
CA ASP A 198 -1.39 0.03 0.38
C ASP A 198 -1.53 -1.38 0.98
N TYR A 199 -0.40 -2.01 1.32
CA TYR A 199 -0.33 -3.40 1.77
C TYR A 199 -1.00 -4.39 0.80
N VAL A 200 -0.83 -4.14 -0.50
CA VAL A 200 -1.30 -5.00 -1.60
C VAL A 200 -0.32 -6.16 -1.74
N ARG A 201 -0.32 -7.06 -0.75
CA ARG A 201 0.67 -8.12 -0.63
C ARG A 201 0.35 -9.13 0.46
N PHE A 202 0.95 -10.30 0.35
CA PHE A 202 1.04 -11.23 1.47
C PHE A 202 1.97 -10.70 2.59
N PRO A 203 1.93 -11.27 3.81
CA PRO A 203 2.88 -10.93 4.86
C PRO A 203 4.34 -11.14 4.42
N GLU A 204 5.25 -10.33 4.94
CA GLU A 204 6.69 -10.52 4.69
C GLU A 204 7.18 -11.88 5.17
N GLY A 205 8.01 -12.56 4.37
CA GLY A 205 8.52 -13.89 4.68
C GLY A 205 7.49 -15.00 4.56
N PHE A 206 6.37 -14.77 3.87
CA PHE A 206 5.30 -15.74 3.72
C PHE A 206 5.77 -17.06 3.08
N GLU A 207 6.76 -17.01 2.18
CA GLU A 207 7.38 -18.20 1.58
C GLU A 207 7.97 -19.17 2.59
N THR A 208 8.33 -18.71 3.77
CA THR A 208 8.82 -19.53 4.88
C THR A 208 7.70 -20.04 5.79
N ARG A 209 6.49 -19.48 5.64
CA ARG A 209 5.30 -19.80 6.43
C ARG A 209 4.23 -20.55 5.64
N ASP A 210 4.33 -20.55 4.34
CA ASP A 210 3.37 -21.16 3.41
C ASP A 210 2.92 -22.58 3.82
N SER A 211 3.85 -23.40 4.27
CA SER A 211 3.58 -24.79 4.69
C SER A 211 3.12 -24.95 6.14
N THR A 212 3.16 -23.91 6.96
CA THR A 212 2.83 -23.98 8.39
C THR A 212 1.55 -23.25 8.75
N LEU A 213 1.14 -22.28 7.95
CA LEU A 213 -0.11 -21.56 8.14
C LEU A 213 -1.27 -22.31 7.48
N GLU A 214 -2.41 -22.24 8.12
CA GLU A 214 -3.67 -22.76 7.61
C GLU A 214 -4.44 -21.61 6.94
N TYR A 215 -4.81 -21.77 5.68
CA TYR A 215 -5.56 -20.78 4.91
C TYR A 215 -6.17 -21.41 3.65
N SER A 216 -7.18 -20.77 3.09
CA SER A 216 -7.75 -21.15 1.80
C SER A 216 -6.95 -20.53 0.65
N GLN A 217 -6.78 -21.24 -0.45
CA GLN A 217 -6.30 -20.68 -1.72
C GLN A 217 -7.47 -20.23 -2.62
N GLY A 218 -8.72 -20.29 -2.14
CA GLY A 218 -9.89 -19.86 -2.90
C GLY A 218 -9.92 -20.48 -4.31
N ASP A 219 -10.20 -19.64 -5.30
CA ASP A 219 -10.26 -20.03 -6.72
C ASP A 219 -8.89 -20.46 -7.31
N TYR A 220 -7.80 -20.23 -6.57
CA TYR A 220 -6.44 -20.60 -7.01
C TYR A 220 -6.02 -22.00 -6.57
N SER A 221 -6.85 -22.73 -5.80
CA SER A 221 -6.53 -24.08 -5.29
C SER A 221 -6.23 -25.07 -6.41
N ASP A 222 -7.07 -25.08 -7.45
CA ASP A 222 -7.01 -26.04 -8.54
C ASP A 222 -6.22 -25.53 -9.77
N VAL A 223 -5.60 -24.35 -9.67
CA VAL A 223 -4.77 -23.79 -10.73
C VAL A 223 -3.43 -24.52 -10.78
N ASP A 224 -3.05 -25.01 -11.97
CA ASP A 224 -1.77 -25.70 -12.20
C ASP A 224 -0.59 -24.71 -12.29
N LYS A 225 -0.26 -24.13 -11.14
CA LYS A 225 0.86 -23.21 -10.91
C LYS A 225 1.46 -23.49 -9.54
N ASP A 226 2.73 -23.14 -9.37
CA ASP A 226 3.34 -23.16 -8.03
C ASP A 226 2.77 -22.07 -7.12
N ASN A 227 3.02 -22.17 -5.82
CA ASN A 227 2.46 -21.27 -4.82
C ASN A 227 2.96 -19.82 -4.98
N VAL A 228 4.14 -19.60 -5.55
CA VAL A 228 4.65 -18.24 -5.83
C VAL A 228 3.79 -17.58 -6.91
N GLN A 229 3.56 -18.30 -8.02
CA GLN A 229 2.75 -17.79 -9.12
C GLN A 229 1.29 -17.58 -8.72
N LYS A 230 0.74 -18.47 -7.88
CA LYS A 230 -0.61 -18.28 -7.33
C LYS A 230 -0.70 -16.99 -6.50
N ARG A 231 0.29 -16.71 -5.64
CA ARG A 231 0.34 -15.44 -4.88
C ARG A 231 0.45 -14.22 -5.77
N VAL A 232 1.31 -14.28 -6.78
CA VAL A 232 1.47 -13.20 -7.77
C VAL A 232 0.16 -12.94 -8.53
N ASP A 233 -0.51 -13.99 -8.96
CA ASP A 233 -1.78 -13.86 -9.66
C ASP A 233 -2.85 -13.25 -8.75
N ALA A 234 -3.02 -13.74 -7.50
CA ALA A 234 -4.02 -13.20 -6.57
C ALA A 234 -3.83 -11.71 -6.28
N VAL A 235 -2.59 -11.28 -6.06
CA VAL A 235 -2.28 -9.86 -5.83
C VAL A 235 -2.53 -9.03 -7.08
N THR A 236 -2.14 -9.52 -8.25
CA THR A 236 -2.35 -8.83 -9.53
C THR A 236 -3.84 -8.74 -9.88
N ASP A 237 -4.57 -9.84 -9.70
CA ASP A 237 -6.01 -9.93 -10.02
C ASP A 237 -6.83 -9.03 -9.09
N PHE A 238 -6.42 -8.87 -7.82
CA PHE A 238 -7.02 -7.88 -6.93
C PHE A 238 -6.90 -6.47 -7.49
N VAL A 239 -5.71 -6.08 -7.96
CA VAL A 239 -5.49 -4.72 -8.50
C VAL A 239 -6.34 -4.50 -9.75
N ALA A 240 -6.37 -5.48 -10.66
CA ALA A 240 -7.20 -5.43 -11.87
C ALA A 240 -8.70 -5.37 -11.53
N TYR A 241 -9.15 -6.13 -10.53
CA TYR A 241 -10.52 -6.08 -10.02
C TYR A 241 -10.85 -4.70 -9.46
N ALA A 242 -10.01 -4.17 -8.57
CA ALA A 242 -10.23 -2.86 -7.96
C ALA A 242 -10.29 -1.74 -9.01
N LYS A 243 -9.37 -1.75 -9.99
CA LYS A 243 -9.37 -0.78 -11.10
C LYS A 243 -10.68 -0.80 -11.87
N LYS A 244 -11.15 -2.00 -12.23
CA LYS A 244 -12.41 -2.19 -12.96
C LYS A 244 -13.63 -1.70 -12.17
N GLU A 245 -13.68 -2.03 -10.87
CA GLU A 245 -14.80 -1.67 -10.00
C GLU A 245 -14.87 -0.17 -9.69
N LEU A 246 -13.72 0.53 -9.77
CA LEU A 246 -13.63 1.97 -9.56
C LEU A 246 -13.80 2.80 -10.84
N GLU A 247 -13.72 2.19 -12.02
CA GLU A 247 -13.88 2.87 -13.31
C GLU A 247 -15.13 3.79 -13.38
N PRO A 248 -16.33 3.38 -12.87
CA PRO A 248 -17.52 4.21 -12.93
C PRO A 248 -17.49 5.46 -12.05
N TYR A 249 -16.50 5.59 -11.16
CA TYR A 249 -16.40 6.70 -10.20
C TYR A 249 -15.51 7.85 -10.67
N ASP A 250 -14.87 7.72 -11.84
CA ASP A 250 -13.96 8.73 -12.41
C ASP A 250 -12.85 9.13 -11.41
N VAL A 251 -12.20 8.11 -10.86
CA VAL A 251 -11.05 8.23 -9.96
C VAL A 251 -9.85 7.48 -10.51
N ASP A 252 -8.66 7.99 -10.25
CA ASP A 252 -7.43 7.27 -10.48
C ASP A 252 -7.27 6.14 -9.45
N VAL A 253 -6.56 5.09 -9.83
CA VAL A 253 -6.16 4.01 -8.94
C VAL A 253 -4.65 3.94 -8.88
N SER A 254 -4.11 4.05 -7.67
CA SER A 254 -2.69 3.91 -7.43
C SER A 254 -2.39 2.81 -6.40
N VAL A 255 -1.19 2.25 -6.45
CA VAL A 255 -0.77 1.17 -5.55
C VAL A 255 0.60 1.47 -4.96
N ASP A 256 0.69 1.33 -3.64
CA ASP A 256 1.96 1.35 -2.91
C ASP A 256 2.63 -0.03 -3.03
N ILE A 257 3.87 -0.04 -3.49
CA ILE A 257 4.62 -1.26 -3.74
C ILE A 257 6.02 -1.16 -3.13
N PHE A 258 6.57 -2.27 -2.65
CA PHE A 258 7.96 -2.26 -2.22
C PHE A 258 8.90 -1.95 -3.40
N GLY A 259 9.79 -0.97 -3.22
CA GLY A 259 10.74 -0.56 -4.26
C GLY A 259 11.56 -1.71 -4.82
N TYR A 260 12.03 -2.64 -3.98
CA TYR A 260 12.81 -3.78 -4.43
C TYR A 260 12.05 -4.72 -5.40
N SER A 261 10.71 -4.69 -5.40
CA SER A 261 9.91 -5.50 -6.32
C SER A 261 10.17 -5.15 -7.79
N ALA A 262 10.56 -3.90 -8.08
CA ALA A 262 10.95 -3.50 -9.44
C ALA A 262 12.30 -4.09 -9.88
N THR A 263 13.13 -4.53 -8.93
CA THR A 263 14.50 -5.03 -9.19
C THR A 263 14.58 -6.55 -9.34
N LEU A 264 13.47 -7.23 -9.14
CA LEU A 264 13.33 -8.68 -9.22
C LEU A 264 12.30 -9.04 -10.30
N PRO A 265 12.36 -10.24 -10.88
CA PRO A 265 11.28 -10.76 -11.72
C PRO A 265 9.93 -10.71 -10.98
N GLU A 266 9.97 -11.08 -9.68
CA GLU A 266 8.85 -10.97 -8.73
C GLU A 266 9.36 -11.09 -7.29
N ALA A 267 8.61 -10.58 -6.33
CA ALA A 267 8.86 -10.78 -4.90
C ALA A 267 8.05 -12.00 -4.40
N PRO A 268 8.66 -13.18 -4.30
CA PRO A 268 7.94 -14.46 -4.25
C PRO A 268 7.12 -14.65 -2.97
N GLY A 269 7.61 -14.15 -1.84
CA GLY A 269 6.92 -14.28 -0.55
C GLY A 269 5.68 -13.42 -0.48
N ILE A 270 5.79 -12.18 -0.89
CA ILE A 270 4.71 -11.20 -0.79
C ILE A 270 3.78 -11.17 -2.01
N GLY A 271 4.10 -11.89 -3.08
CA GLY A 271 3.28 -11.98 -4.28
C GLY A 271 3.28 -10.72 -5.16
N GLN A 272 4.25 -9.82 -5.00
CA GLN A 272 4.36 -8.64 -5.85
C GLN A 272 5.17 -8.92 -7.11
N ASN A 273 4.56 -8.69 -8.26
CA ASN A 273 5.22 -8.57 -9.55
C ASN A 273 5.02 -7.14 -10.06
N PHE A 274 6.09 -6.37 -10.08
CA PHE A 274 6.05 -4.94 -10.37
C PHE A 274 5.40 -4.62 -11.72
N SER A 275 5.81 -5.33 -12.78
CA SER A 275 5.27 -5.10 -14.13
C SER A 275 3.77 -5.42 -14.22
N LYS A 276 3.33 -6.54 -13.63
CA LYS A 276 1.93 -6.96 -13.66
C LYS A 276 1.03 -6.00 -12.88
N ILE A 277 1.46 -5.54 -11.71
CA ILE A 277 0.72 -4.56 -10.92
C ILE A 277 0.68 -3.23 -11.67
N SER A 278 1.83 -2.73 -12.14
CA SER A 278 1.93 -1.47 -12.87
C SER A 278 1.06 -1.40 -14.12
N ALA A 279 0.86 -2.53 -14.81
CA ALA A 279 -0.01 -2.60 -15.99
C ALA A 279 -1.52 -2.41 -15.69
N ASN A 280 -1.92 -2.41 -14.42
CA ASN A 280 -3.32 -2.35 -13.98
C ASN A 280 -3.65 -1.09 -13.14
N VAL A 281 -2.78 -0.10 -13.11
CA VAL A 281 -2.97 1.12 -12.32
C VAL A 281 -2.72 2.39 -13.15
N ASP A 282 -3.21 3.54 -12.67
CA ASP A 282 -2.91 4.85 -13.26
C ASP A 282 -1.58 5.40 -12.74
N ALA A 283 -1.27 5.15 -11.45
CA ALA A 283 0.02 5.48 -10.87
C ALA A 283 0.58 4.33 -10.02
N ILE A 284 1.89 4.16 -10.06
CA ILE A 284 2.62 3.22 -9.19
C ILE A 284 3.48 4.00 -8.21
N SER A 285 3.31 3.72 -6.92
CA SER A 285 3.98 4.43 -5.83
C SER A 285 4.96 3.51 -5.11
N SER A 286 6.18 3.45 -5.65
CA SER A 286 7.25 2.63 -5.08
C SER A 286 7.77 3.23 -3.78
N MET A 287 7.79 2.44 -2.71
CA MET A 287 8.38 2.83 -1.43
C MET A 287 9.89 2.67 -1.50
N ILE A 288 10.60 3.78 -1.75
CA ILE A 288 12.04 3.79 -2.03
C ILE A 288 12.85 4.52 -0.96
N TYR A 289 12.38 4.49 0.28
CA TYR A 289 13.06 5.13 1.40
C TYR A 289 14.51 4.64 1.52
N PRO A 290 15.53 5.51 1.46
CA PRO A 290 16.93 5.10 1.57
C PRO A 290 17.23 4.21 2.78
N SER A 291 16.55 4.44 3.91
CA SER A 291 16.70 3.65 5.14
C SER A 291 16.17 2.20 5.05
N HIS A 292 15.36 1.88 4.05
CA HIS A 292 14.78 0.55 3.86
C HIS A 292 15.61 -0.35 2.95
N TRP A 293 16.69 0.17 2.40
CA TRP A 293 17.63 -0.59 1.58
C TRP A 293 18.82 -1.08 2.42
N THR A 294 19.18 -2.33 2.24
CA THR A 294 20.49 -2.86 2.62
C THR A 294 21.51 -2.46 1.56
N SER A 295 22.73 -2.99 1.56
CA SER A 295 23.68 -2.75 0.46
C SER A 295 23.06 -3.17 -0.88
N TYR A 296 22.83 -2.21 -1.76
CA TYR A 296 22.19 -2.42 -3.06
C TYR A 296 22.77 -1.49 -4.14
N PHE A 297 22.69 -1.86 -5.42
CA PHE A 297 23.26 -1.11 -6.55
C PHE A 297 24.75 -0.71 -6.37
N GLY A 298 25.52 -1.47 -5.59
CA GLY A 298 26.89 -1.13 -5.24
C GLY A 298 27.04 -0.06 -4.16
N ILE A 299 25.94 0.39 -3.56
CA ILE A 299 25.89 1.36 -2.46
C ILE A 299 25.86 0.59 -1.14
N GLU A 300 26.91 0.71 -0.33
CA GLU A 300 27.06 -0.08 0.90
C GLU A 300 26.08 0.37 2.00
N LYS A 301 25.87 1.68 2.13
CA LYS A 301 25.01 2.30 3.15
C LYS A 301 24.06 3.30 2.49
N PRO A 302 22.92 2.83 1.98
CA PRO A 302 22.00 3.66 1.19
C PRO A 302 21.46 4.89 1.92
N ASP A 303 21.16 4.80 3.21
CA ASP A 303 20.63 5.96 3.97
C ASP A 303 21.63 7.13 4.07
N LEU A 304 22.92 6.86 3.94
CA LEU A 304 23.95 7.91 3.86
C LEU A 304 24.07 8.55 2.47
N GLN A 305 23.48 7.94 1.45
CA GLN A 305 23.64 8.30 0.03
C GLN A 305 22.26 8.40 -0.65
N PRO A 306 21.36 9.34 -0.18
CA PRO A 306 19.98 9.41 -0.67
C PRO A 306 19.87 9.72 -2.16
N TYR A 307 20.75 10.56 -2.72
CA TYR A 307 20.75 10.84 -4.16
C TYR A 307 21.10 9.57 -4.95
N GLU A 308 22.18 8.90 -4.59
CA GLU A 308 22.72 7.77 -5.34
C GLU A 308 21.73 6.60 -5.37
N ILE A 309 21.13 6.26 -4.23
CA ILE A 309 20.17 5.13 -4.18
C ILE A 309 18.92 5.43 -5.00
N ILE A 310 18.37 6.65 -4.89
CA ILE A 310 17.18 7.05 -5.65
C ILE A 310 17.48 7.15 -7.14
N ASN A 311 18.64 7.69 -7.55
CA ASN A 311 19.04 7.78 -8.93
C ASN A 311 19.19 6.39 -9.60
N GLU A 312 19.86 5.45 -8.93
CA GLU A 312 19.99 4.09 -9.48
C GLU A 312 18.65 3.36 -9.53
N TYR A 313 17.80 3.54 -8.51
CA TYR A 313 16.45 3.01 -8.50
C TYR A 313 15.60 3.56 -9.66
N ALA A 314 15.56 4.88 -9.82
CA ALA A 314 14.77 5.56 -10.86
C ALA A 314 15.12 5.07 -12.28
N LYS A 315 16.41 4.90 -12.57
CA LYS A 315 16.87 4.30 -13.84
C LYS A 315 16.33 2.89 -14.04
N HIS A 316 16.33 2.12 -12.96
CA HIS A 316 15.86 0.72 -13.01
C HIS A 316 14.35 0.65 -13.18
N GLU A 317 13.58 1.42 -12.40
CA GLU A 317 12.13 1.51 -12.50
C GLU A 317 11.69 1.95 -13.89
N ASN A 318 12.27 3.03 -14.43
CA ASN A 318 11.98 3.51 -15.77
C ASN A 318 12.16 2.41 -16.82
N LYS A 319 13.26 1.66 -16.74
CA LYS A 319 13.50 0.55 -17.69
C LYS A 319 12.39 -0.50 -17.65
N VAL A 320 11.83 -0.78 -16.48
CA VAL A 320 10.73 -1.76 -16.32
C VAL A 320 9.44 -1.16 -16.83
N LEU A 321 9.13 0.09 -16.48
CA LEU A 321 7.90 0.78 -16.89
C LEU A 321 7.87 1.06 -18.40
N ASP A 322 8.99 1.43 -19.01
CA ASP A 322 9.11 1.68 -20.45
C ASP A 322 8.86 0.43 -21.32
N ALA A 323 8.97 -0.75 -20.72
CA ALA A 323 8.66 -2.02 -21.39
C ALA A 323 7.16 -2.37 -21.40
N LEU A 324 6.33 -1.63 -20.67
CA LEU A 324 4.89 -1.84 -20.60
C LEU A 324 4.19 -1.16 -21.79
N GLU A 325 3.13 -1.79 -22.30
CA GLU A 325 2.28 -1.21 -23.35
C GLU A 325 1.60 0.09 -22.87
N ASN A 326 1.07 0.05 -21.64
CA ASN A 326 0.47 1.20 -20.96
C ASN A 326 1.31 1.51 -19.72
N ARG A 327 2.19 2.49 -19.85
CA ARG A 327 3.03 2.93 -18.76
C ARG A 327 2.19 3.78 -17.77
N PRO A 328 2.07 3.39 -16.49
CA PRO A 328 1.47 4.24 -15.48
C PRO A 328 2.39 5.41 -15.12
N VAL A 329 1.84 6.38 -14.41
CA VAL A 329 2.63 7.42 -13.76
C VAL A 329 3.50 6.79 -12.68
N SER A 330 4.78 7.15 -12.64
CA SER A 330 5.67 6.83 -11.52
C SER A 330 5.56 7.93 -10.47
N ARG A 331 5.13 7.58 -9.25
CA ARG A 331 4.91 8.49 -8.12
C ARG A 331 5.50 7.90 -6.84
N PRO A 332 6.83 7.81 -6.74
CA PRO A 332 7.48 7.13 -5.63
C PRO A 332 7.26 7.84 -4.28
N TRP A 333 7.21 7.04 -3.22
CA TRP A 333 7.35 7.50 -1.85
C TRP A 333 8.81 7.72 -1.50
N ILE A 334 9.17 8.93 -1.08
CA ILE A 334 10.52 9.30 -0.64
C ILE A 334 10.54 9.66 0.85
N GLN A 335 11.72 9.64 1.44
CA GLN A 335 11.94 9.74 2.87
C GLN A 335 12.07 11.20 3.33
N ASP A 336 11.22 11.63 4.28
CA ASP A 336 11.39 12.88 5.04
C ASP A 336 11.39 12.59 6.55
N PHE A 337 12.27 11.68 6.98
CA PHE A 337 12.49 11.34 8.39
C PHE A 337 13.90 10.81 8.61
N THR A 338 14.40 10.93 9.83
CA THR A 338 15.71 10.40 10.24
C THR A 338 15.56 8.98 10.79
N ALA A 339 16.23 8.01 10.16
CA ALA A 339 16.18 6.59 10.50
C ALA A 339 17.21 6.19 11.58
N SER A 340 17.16 6.82 12.75
CA SER A 340 18.12 6.59 13.83
C SER A 340 18.18 5.14 14.35
N TYR A 341 17.14 4.35 14.10
CA TYR A 341 17.08 2.92 14.43
C TYR A 341 18.12 2.06 13.68
N LEU A 342 18.70 2.56 12.58
CA LEU A 342 19.79 1.89 11.87
C LEU A 342 21.12 1.87 12.64
N GLY A 343 21.23 2.67 13.71
CA GLY A 343 22.41 2.77 14.52
C GLY A 343 23.47 3.74 13.99
N ALA A 344 24.33 4.22 14.87
CA ALA A 344 25.34 5.22 14.55
C ALA A 344 26.25 4.78 13.39
N GLY A 345 26.47 5.67 12.44
CA GLY A 345 27.28 5.43 11.23
C GLY A 345 26.56 4.68 10.11
N ASN A 346 25.27 4.36 10.27
CA ASN A 346 24.45 3.73 9.23
C ASN A 346 23.27 4.59 8.79
N TYR A 347 23.04 5.72 9.45
CA TYR A 347 22.00 6.67 9.06
C TYR A 347 22.56 8.11 9.01
N LYS A 348 21.83 8.96 8.33
CA LYS A 348 22.07 10.38 8.20
C LYS A 348 20.90 11.16 8.82
N ASN A 349 21.17 12.35 9.37
CA ASN A 349 20.08 13.24 9.75
C ASN A 349 19.46 13.81 8.46
N TYR A 350 18.19 13.51 8.24
CA TYR A 350 17.46 14.00 7.08
C TYR A 350 16.92 15.41 7.36
N GLY A 351 17.21 16.28 6.43
CA GLY A 351 16.78 17.66 6.38
C GLY A 351 16.60 18.10 4.93
N LYS A 352 16.64 19.41 4.71
CA LYS A 352 16.45 20.01 3.37
C LYS A 352 17.32 19.35 2.31
N ALA A 353 18.60 19.23 2.54
CA ALA A 353 19.56 18.71 1.55
C ALA A 353 19.28 17.25 1.15
N GLU A 354 18.86 16.41 2.10
CA GLU A 354 18.57 14.99 1.87
C GLU A 354 17.23 14.79 1.14
N VAL A 355 16.22 15.61 1.44
CA VAL A 355 14.93 15.57 0.72
C VAL A 355 15.13 16.08 -0.71
N GLU A 356 15.77 17.24 -0.90
CA GLU A 356 16.08 17.79 -2.23
C GLU A 356 16.96 16.85 -3.08
N ALA A 357 17.89 16.13 -2.45
CA ALA A 357 18.73 15.15 -3.14
C ALA A 357 17.89 14.00 -3.74
N GLN A 358 16.87 13.53 -3.03
CA GLN A 358 15.96 12.51 -3.54
C GLN A 358 15.11 13.05 -4.69
N ILE A 359 14.53 14.25 -4.54
CA ILE A 359 13.71 14.88 -5.59
C ILE A 359 14.54 15.11 -6.85
N ARG A 360 15.75 15.66 -6.70
CA ARG A 360 16.68 15.86 -7.84
C ARG A 360 16.97 14.55 -8.56
N ALA A 361 17.24 13.47 -7.81
CA ALA A 361 17.52 12.17 -8.41
C ALA A 361 16.33 11.63 -9.23
N LEU A 362 15.09 11.86 -8.78
CA LEU A 362 13.88 11.52 -9.54
C LEU A 362 13.77 12.39 -10.80
N ASN A 363 13.84 13.72 -10.67
CA ASN A 363 13.66 14.65 -11.75
C ASN A 363 14.70 14.47 -12.87
N GLU A 364 15.98 14.22 -12.53
CA GLU A 364 17.04 13.93 -13.49
C GLU A 364 16.79 12.63 -14.28
N ASN A 365 15.90 11.78 -13.81
CA ASN A 365 15.43 10.56 -14.49
C ASN A 365 14.02 10.72 -15.10
N GLY A 366 13.47 11.95 -15.16
CA GLY A 366 12.16 12.22 -15.76
C GLY A 366 10.98 11.74 -14.93
N ILE A 367 11.17 11.59 -13.62
CA ILE A 367 10.09 11.30 -12.66
C ILE A 367 9.84 12.60 -11.88
N ASP A 368 8.73 13.28 -12.20
CA ASP A 368 8.40 14.59 -11.65
C ASP A 368 7.41 14.50 -10.48
N GLU A 369 6.74 13.34 -10.32
CA GLU A 369 5.81 13.09 -9.23
C GLU A 369 6.48 12.34 -8.07
N PHE A 370 6.10 12.69 -6.85
CA PHE A 370 6.57 12.03 -5.64
C PHE A 370 5.63 12.26 -4.46
N LEU A 371 5.75 11.39 -3.47
CA LEU A 371 5.05 11.49 -2.18
C LEU A 371 6.08 11.48 -1.05
N LEU A 372 5.94 12.39 -0.10
CA LEU A 372 6.80 12.45 1.08
C LEU A 372 6.21 11.62 2.22
N TRP A 373 6.99 10.70 2.74
CA TRP A 373 6.62 9.90 3.89
C TRP A 373 7.24 10.44 5.18
N ASN A 374 6.38 10.77 6.12
CA ASN A 374 6.74 10.98 7.53
C ASN A 374 5.57 10.55 8.41
N ALA A 375 5.72 9.44 9.14
CA ALA A 375 4.65 8.86 9.96
C ALA A 375 4.16 9.82 11.08
N ALA A 376 4.99 10.77 11.49
CA ALA A 376 4.62 11.78 12.49
C ALA A 376 3.96 13.04 11.87
N ASN A 377 3.81 13.07 10.55
CA ASN A 377 3.32 14.22 9.77
C ASN A 377 4.09 15.52 10.09
N ARG A 378 5.41 15.42 10.17
CA ARG A 378 6.34 16.53 10.46
C ARG A 378 7.36 16.65 9.36
N TYR A 379 7.06 17.50 8.38
CA TYR A 379 7.88 17.66 7.20
C TYR A 379 8.97 18.72 7.38
N THR A 380 10.08 18.49 6.69
CA THR A 380 11.25 19.39 6.68
C THR A 380 10.86 20.73 6.05
N LYS A 381 11.21 21.83 6.72
CA LYS A 381 10.90 23.18 6.26
C LYS A 381 11.94 23.70 5.28
N GLY A 382 11.48 24.54 4.33
CA GLY A 382 12.34 25.24 3.38
C GLY A 382 12.94 24.37 2.30
N VAL A 383 12.37 23.19 2.07
CA VAL A 383 12.69 22.32 0.92
C VAL A 383 12.20 23.00 -0.36
N ASP A 384 13.00 22.93 -1.39
CA ASP A 384 12.63 23.26 -2.77
C ASP A 384 12.02 22.02 -3.41
N TYR A 385 10.73 22.08 -3.71
CA TYR A 385 9.97 20.99 -4.32
C TYR A 385 9.82 21.14 -5.84
N THR A 386 10.38 22.22 -6.42
CA THR A 386 10.36 22.40 -7.87
C THR A 386 11.25 21.39 -8.56
N PRO A 387 10.82 20.88 -9.72
CA PRO A 387 11.70 20.10 -10.55
C PRO A 387 12.99 20.88 -10.83
N LEU A 388 14.10 20.35 -10.37
CA LEU A 388 15.41 20.95 -10.64
C LEU A 388 15.70 20.74 -12.13
N THR A 389 15.51 21.77 -12.93
CA THR A 389 15.88 21.77 -14.34
C THR A 389 17.37 21.40 -14.48
N PRO A 390 17.73 20.49 -15.41
CA PRO A 390 19.11 20.09 -15.65
C PRO A 390 20.02 21.26 -15.96
#